data_4e430dccf09321154aa962105f20d12c
#
_entry.id   4e430dccf09321154aa962105f20d12c
#
_cell.length_a   1.000
_cell.length_b   1.000
_cell.length_c   1.000
_cell.angle_alpha   90.00
_cell.angle_beta   90.00
_cell.angle_gamma   90.00
#
_symmetry.space_group_name_H-M   'P 1'
#
loop_
_entity.id
_entity.type
_entity.pdbx_description
1 polymer ?
#
loop_
_entity_poly.entity_id
_entity_poly.type
_entity_poly.pdbx_seq_one_letter_code
_entity_poly.pdbx_strand_id
1 'polypeptide(L)'
;MVVWKRAVKGVREMCDVCQTTLFNYHWTCGRCGVFVCLDCYKFRLGGLVKDTAPLDNSFLDEYNWPLCTNRDQHRLDKLLLAQIIPKNVLLDMANKMHHVRAKWKLAQFCGHKSGETLTASGASSSEFKVGQTFSFTPPLQFE
;
A
#
# COMPACT_ATOMS: atom_id res chain seq x y z
N MET A 1 -11.25 -3.65 8.35
CA MET A 1 -11.56 -4.65 7.27
C MET A 1 -10.75 -4.27 6.04
N VAL A 2 -10.04 -5.21 5.42
CA VAL A 2 -9.33 -5.01 4.14
C VAL A 2 -10.19 -5.67 3.05
N VAL A 3 -10.49 -4.92 1.99
CA VAL A 3 -11.21 -5.43 0.83
C VAL A 3 -10.22 -5.87 -0.25
N TRP A 4 -10.62 -6.84 -1.05
CA TRP A 4 -9.80 -7.31 -2.16
C TRP A 4 -10.33 -6.78 -3.49
N LYS A 5 -9.42 -6.20 -4.28
CA LYS A 5 -9.70 -5.77 -5.64
C LYS A 5 -9.13 -6.78 -6.62
N ARG A 6 -9.96 -7.31 -7.49
CA ARG A 6 -9.50 -8.20 -8.56
C ARG A 6 -8.63 -7.43 -9.55
N ALA A 7 -7.41 -7.90 -9.77
CA ALA A 7 -6.54 -7.34 -10.81
C ALA A 7 -7.12 -7.59 -12.21
N VAL A 8 -7.06 -6.59 -13.06
CA VAL A 8 -7.47 -6.68 -14.46
C VAL A 8 -6.22 -6.71 -15.32
N LYS A 9 -6.09 -7.72 -16.19
CA LYS A 9 -4.93 -7.88 -17.07
C LYS A 9 -4.80 -6.66 -18.01
N GLY A 10 -3.59 -6.09 -18.06
CA GLY A 10 -3.30 -4.94 -18.91
C GLY A 10 -3.69 -3.57 -18.32
N VAL A 11 -4.35 -3.55 -17.16
CA VAL A 11 -4.68 -2.30 -16.45
C VAL A 11 -3.61 -2.02 -15.39
N ARG A 12 -3.05 -0.82 -15.44
CA ARG A 12 -2.15 -0.29 -14.43
C ARG A 12 -2.93 0.57 -13.47
N GLU A 13 -3.07 0.11 -12.24
CA GLU A 13 -3.75 0.87 -11.19
C GLU A 13 -2.85 2.02 -10.72
N MET A 14 -3.41 3.21 -10.66
CA MET A 14 -2.69 4.43 -10.29
C MET A 14 -3.44 5.18 -9.19
N CYS A 15 -2.70 5.95 -8.40
CA CYS A 15 -3.28 6.85 -7.43
C CYS A 15 -3.89 8.06 -8.14
N ASP A 16 -5.16 8.37 -7.89
CA ASP A 16 -5.85 9.50 -8.54
C ASP A 16 -5.35 10.86 -8.05
N VAL A 17 -4.58 10.90 -6.95
CA VAL A 17 -4.02 12.14 -6.40
C VAL A 17 -2.62 12.44 -6.94
N CYS A 18 -1.71 11.45 -6.96
CA CYS A 18 -0.30 11.67 -7.32
C CYS A 18 0.14 10.93 -8.57
N GLN A 19 -0.75 10.18 -9.20
CA GLN A 19 -0.50 9.41 -10.43
C GLN A 19 0.60 8.35 -10.31
N THR A 20 1.02 7.98 -9.08
CA THR A 20 1.95 6.87 -8.88
C THR A 20 1.23 5.53 -9.01
N THR A 21 1.96 4.53 -9.52
CA THR A 21 1.44 3.17 -9.65
C THR A 21 1.16 2.56 -8.28
N LEU A 22 -0.02 1.96 -8.12
CA LEU A 22 -0.40 1.21 -6.94
C LEU A 22 0.12 -0.21 -7.06
N PHE A 23 0.94 -0.63 -6.11
CA PHE A 23 1.52 -1.96 -6.13
C PHE A 23 0.59 -3.01 -5.49
N ASN A 24 0.06 -2.72 -4.29
CA ASN A 24 -0.82 -3.64 -3.57
C ASN A 24 -1.84 -2.89 -2.71
N TYR A 25 -1.42 -2.37 -1.52
CA TYR A 25 -2.31 -1.68 -0.62
C TYR A 25 -2.57 -0.25 -1.06
N HIS A 26 -3.84 0.13 -1.02
CA HIS A 26 -4.30 1.47 -1.33
C HIS A 26 -5.64 1.74 -0.64
N TRP A 27 -6.03 2.99 -0.58
CA TRP A 27 -7.34 3.38 -0.10
C TRP A 27 -8.27 3.60 -1.29
N THR A 28 -9.53 3.22 -1.13
CA THR A 28 -10.55 3.41 -2.18
C THR A 28 -11.87 3.86 -1.59
N CYS A 29 -12.60 4.66 -2.35
CA CYS A 29 -13.97 5.02 -2.00
C CYS A 29 -14.95 3.99 -2.57
N GLY A 30 -15.77 3.40 -1.71
CA GLY A 30 -16.80 2.43 -2.14
C GLY A 30 -17.93 3.03 -2.98
N ARG A 31 -18.03 4.37 -3.09
CA ARG A 31 -19.07 5.07 -3.86
C ARG A 31 -18.61 5.44 -5.28
N CYS A 32 -17.48 6.12 -5.40
CA CYS A 32 -16.97 6.62 -6.69
C CYS A 32 -15.79 5.81 -7.24
N GLY A 33 -15.16 4.97 -6.40
CA GLY A 33 -14.04 4.14 -6.83
C GLY A 33 -12.69 4.88 -6.90
N VAL A 34 -12.55 6.11 -6.37
CA VAL A 34 -11.26 6.81 -6.32
C VAL A 34 -10.21 5.95 -5.63
N PHE A 35 -9.00 5.95 -6.15
CA PHE A 35 -7.85 5.25 -5.59
C PHE A 35 -6.83 6.22 -5.02
N VAL A 36 -6.39 5.96 -3.80
CA VAL A 36 -5.42 6.80 -3.11
C VAL A 36 -4.30 5.93 -2.53
N CYS A 37 -3.05 6.24 -2.85
CA CYS A 37 -1.90 5.53 -2.29
C CYS A 37 -1.76 5.80 -0.79
N LEU A 38 -1.00 4.95 -0.09
CA LEU A 38 -0.80 5.08 1.35
C LEU A 38 -0.17 6.42 1.74
N ASP A 39 0.71 6.96 0.89
CA ASP A 39 1.38 8.22 1.18
C ASP A 39 0.45 9.43 1.03
N CYS A 40 -0.35 9.50 -0.03
CA CYS A 40 -1.36 10.55 -0.17
C CYS A 40 -2.37 10.52 0.98
N TYR A 41 -2.79 9.32 1.42
CA TYR A 41 -3.67 9.18 2.56
C TYR A 41 -3.02 9.71 3.86
N LYS A 42 -1.76 9.35 4.12
CA LYS A 42 -1.01 9.84 5.29
C LYS A 42 -0.85 11.36 5.27
N PHE A 43 -0.51 11.93 4.11
CA PHE A 43 -0.40 13.38 3.95
C PHE A 43 -1.70 14.08 4.34
N ARG A 44 -2.82 13.62 3.82
CA ARG A 44 -4.12 14.20 4.16
C ARG A 44 -4.47 14.00 5.62
N LEU A 45 -4.18 12.84 6.20
CA LEU A 45 -4.42 12.57 7.62
C LEU A 45 -3.62 13.52 8.53
N GLY A 46 -2.39 13.87 8.14
CA GLY A 46 -1.54 14.83 8.83
C GLY A 46 -1.91 16.30 8.59
N GLY A 47 -2.96 16.60 7.84
CA GLY A 47 -3.33 17.98 7.45
C GLY A 47 -2.30 18.64 6.52
N LEU A 48 -1.40 17.87 5.92
CA LEU A 48 -0.39 18.38 4.98
C LEU A 48 -1.02 18.48 3.58
N VAL A 49 -0.95 19.67 3.00
CA VAL A 49 -1.28 19.89 1.60
C VAL A 49 -0.03 19.57 0.77
N LYS A 50 -0.18 18.83 -0.32
CA LYS A 50 0.94 18.71 -1.28
C LYS A 50 1.11 20.06 -1.97
N ASP A 51 2.33 20.58 -1.99
CA ASP A 51 2.73 21.82 -2.68
C ASP A 51 2.65 21.69 -4.22
N THR A 52 1.62 21.05 -4.72
CA THR A 52 1.31 21.06 -6.15
C THR A 52 0.45 22.28 -6.41
N ALA A 53 0.89 23.13 -7.33
CA ALA A 53 0.12 24.29 -7.77
C ALA A 53 -1.34 23.89 -7.99
N PRO A 54 -2.31 24.68 -7.50
CA PRO A 54 -3.72 24.39 -7.67
C PRO A 54 -4.01 24.35 -9.17
N LEU A 55 -4.25 23.15 -9.68
CA LEU A 55 -4.91 23.01 -10.96
C LEU A 55 -6.30 23.60 -10.76
N ASP A 56 -6.63 24.61 -11.54
CA ASP A 56 -7.99 25.19 -11.57
C ASP A 56 -8.96 24.13 -12.07
N ASN A 57 -9.32 23.23 -11.17
CA ASN A 57 -10.12 22.07 -11.47
C ASN A 57 -11.27 21.99 -10.46
N SER A 58 -12.44 22.36 -10.90
CA SER A 58 -13.69 22.32 -10.11
C SER A 58 -14.08 20.93 -9.58
N PHE A 59 -13.30 19.90 -9.93
CA PHE A 59 -13.48 18.52 -9.48
C PHE A 59 -12.51 18.09 -8.37
N LEU A 60 -11.65 19.00 -7.90
CA LEU A 60 -10.74 18.78 -6.80
C LEU A 60 -11.22 19.51 -5.54
N ASP A 61 -10.92 18.95 -4.37
CA ASP A 61 -11.11 19.64 -3.11
C ASP A 61 -9.91 20.53 -2.76
N GLU A 62 -9.96 21.21 -1.61
CA GLU A 62 -8.89 22.08 -1.10
C GLU A 62 -7.53 21.39 -0.91
N TYR A 63 -7.50 20.06 -0.94
CA TYR A 63 -6.29 19.23 -0.83
C TYR A 63 -5.88 18.60 -2.16
N ASN A 64 -6.39 19.07 -3.28
CA ASN A 64 -6.17 18.50 -4.61
C ASN A 64 -6.60 17.02 -4.73
N TRP A 65 -7.62 16.61 -3.97
CA TRP A 65 -8.20 15.30 -4.12
C TRP A 65 -9.44 15.36 -5.02
N PRO A 66 -9.65 14.33 -5.86
CA PRO A 66 -10.87 14.24 -6.64
C PRO A 66 -12.10 14.23 -5.72
N LEU A 67 -13.10 15.00 -6.06
CA LEU A 67 -14.36 15.00 -5.34
C LEU A 67 -15.13 13.70 -5.60
N CYS A 68 -15.91 13.29 -4.62
CA CYS A 68 -16.80 12.14 -4.71
C CYS A 68 -18.02 12.43 -5.60
N THR A 69 -18.90 11.45 -5.75
CA THR A 69 -20.23 11.60 -6.34
C THR A 69 -20.93 12.80 -5.70
N ASN A 70 -21.62 13.59 -6.49
CA ASN A 70 -22.30 14.84 -6.08
C ASN A 70 -21.35 15.96 -5.59
N ARG A 71 -20.07 15.91 -5.94
CA ARG A 71 -19.05 16.88 -5.52
C ARG A 71 -18.82 16.93 -4.00
N ASP A 72 -19.14 15.85 -3.28
CA ASP A 72 -18.85 15.73 -1.87
C ASP A 72 -17.35 15.51 -1.64
N GLN A 73 -16.77 16.04 -0.57
CA GLN A 73 -15.42 15.72 -0.15
C GLN A 73 -15.34 14.27 0.38
N HIS A 74 -14.21 13.60 0.12
CA HIS A 74 -13.97 12.28 0.68
C HIS A 74 -13.60 12.35 2.15
N ARG A 75 -14.40 11.71 2.99
CA ARG A 75 -14.08 11.51 4.40
C ARG A 75 -13.09 10.37 4.55
N LEU A 76 -11.97 10.59 5.23
CA LEU A 76 -10.91 9.60 5.44
C LEU A 76 -11.42 8.35 6.15
N ASP A 77 -12.32 8.50 7.12
CA ASP A 77 -12.93 7.41 7.89
C ASP A 77 -13.89 6.53 7.08
N LYS A 78 -14.28 6.97 5.89
CA LYS A 78 -15.15 6.22 4.96
C LYS A 78 -14.40 5.55 3.81
N LEU A 79 -13.11 5.80 3.69
CA LEU A 79 -12.28 5.09 2.73
C LEU A 79 -12.03 3.64 3.20
N LEU A 80 -12.01 2.73 2.26
CA LEU A 80 -11.74 1.31 2.49
C LEU A 80 -10.30 1.00 2.15
N LEU A 81 -9.60 0.31 3.03
CA LEU A 81 -8.29 -0.23 2.70
C LEU A 81 -8.48 -1.42 1.75
N ALA A 82 -7.90 -1.32 0.57
CA ALA A 82 -7.97 -2.35 -0.46
C ALA A 82 -6.58 -2.96 -0.74
N GLN A 83 -6.56 -4.19 -1.21
CA GLN A 83 -5.37 -4.88 -1.69
C GLN A 83 -5.63 -5.51 -3.06
N ILE A 84 -4.61 -5.54 -3.91
CA ILE A 84 -4.66 -6.14 -5.25
C ILE A 84 -4.16 -7.58 -5.19
N ILE A 85 -3.07 -7.82 -4.46
CA ILE A 85 -2.45 -9.14 -4.31
C ILE A 85 -3.08 -9.86 -3.12
N PRO A 86 -3.75 -11.01 -3.32
CA PRO A 86 -4.35 -11.76 -2.22
C PRO A 86 -3.33 -12.19 -1.16
N LYS A 87 -3.73 -12.18 0.11
CA LYS A 87 -2.87 -12.53 1.24
C LYS A 87 -2.23 -13.93 1.11
N ASN A 88 -3.00 -14.91 0.65
CA ASN A 88 -2.51 -16.27 0.45
C ASN A 88 -1.38 -16.34 -0.59
N VAL A 89 -1.44 -15.54 -1.67
CA VAL A 89 -0.37 -15.45 -2.68
C VAL A 89 0.90 -14.87 -2.08
N LEU A 90 0.78 -13.83 -1.25
CA LEU A 90 1.92 -13.23 -0.54
C LEU A 90 2.56 -14.22 0.44
N LEU A 91 1.74 -14.98 1.18
CA LEU A 91 2.23 -16.00 2.11
C LEU A 91 2.94 -17.15 1.38
N ASP A 92 2.36 -17.64 0.28
CA ASP A 92 2.97 -18.70 -0.53
C ASP A 92 4.32 -18.25 -1.11
N MET A 93 4.39 -17.03 -1.63
CA MET A 93 5.63 -16.44 -2.13
C MET A 93 6.68 -16.31 -1.01
N ALA A 94 6.30 -15.80 0.17
CA ALA A 94 7.19 -15.67 1.31
C ALA A 94 7.74 -17.04 1.74
N ASN A 95 6.89 -18.06 1.85
CA ASN A 95 7.30 -19.40 2.19
C ASN A 95 8.28 -20.01 1.17
N LYS A 96 8.02 -19.82 -0.13
CA LYS A 96 8.93 -20.21 -1.21
C LYS A 96 10.29 -19.51 -1.11
N MET A 97 10.29 -18.20 -0.87
CA MET A 97 11.52 -17.43 -0.70
C MET A 97 12.32 -17.93 0.52
N HIS A 98 11.66 -18.21 1.65
CA HIS A 98 12.30 -18.77 2.83
C HIS A 98 12.92 -20.13 2.55
N HIS A 99 12.21 -21.00 1.84
CA HIS A 99 12.72 -22.31 1.44
C HIS A 99 13.98 -22.20 0.57
N VAL A 100 13.96 -21.34 -0.45
CA VAL A 100 15.13 -21.11 -1.32
C VAL A 100 16.31 -20.55 -0.52
N ARG A 101 16.08 -19.57 0.36
CA ARG A 101 17.13 -18.99 1.22
C ARG A 101 17.76 -20.05 2.14
N ALA A 102 16.93 -20.88 2.76
CA ALA A 102 17.42 -21.98 3.60
C ALA A 102 18.28 -22.97 2.80
N LYS A 103 17.87 -23.34 1.60
CA LYS A 103 18.65 -24.20 0.68
C LYS A 103 20.04 -23.64 0.39
N TRP A 104 20.13 -22.31 0.21
CA TRP A 104 21.40 -21.63 -0.09
C TRP A 104 22.12 -21.12 1.17
N LYS A 105 21.65 -21.48 2.37
CA LYS A 105 22.22 -21.06 3.67
C LYS A 105 22.34 -19.54 3.82
N LEU A 106 21.45 -18.79 3.22
CA LEU A 106 21.41 -17.32 3.31
C LEU A 106 20.75 -16.88 4.60
N ALA A 107 21.33 -15.89 5.26
CA ALA A 107 20.78 -15.33 6.50
C ALA A 107 19.34 -14.80 6.31
N GLN A 108 18.51 -14.99 7.33
CA GLN A 108 17.14 -14.54 7.36
C GLN A 108 17.06 -13.16 8.01
N PHE A 109 16.39 -12.18 7.36
CA PHE A 109 16.25 -10.82 7.86
C PHE A 109 14.85 -10.50 8.42
N CYS A 110 13.93 -11.46 8.36
CA CYS A 110 12.58 -11.32 8.90
C CYS A 110 12.52 -11.82 10.34
N GLY A 111 11.60 -11.25 11.14
CA GLY A 111 11.48 -11.53 12.58
C GLY A 111 10.86 -12.88 12.96
N HIS A 112 10.55 -13.75 12.01
CA HIS A 112 10.02 -15.09 12.28
C HIS A 112 11.13 -16.16 12.20
N LYS A 113 10.94 -17.27 12.91
CA LYS A 113 11.97 -18.33 13.01
C LYS A 113 12.19 -19.06 11.70
N SER A 114 13.44 -19.42 11.42
CA SER A 114 13.80 -20.27 10.29
C SER A 114 13.07 -21.62 10.38
N GLY A 115 12.36 -21.98 9.31
CA GLY A 115 11.63 -23.24 9.21
C GLY A 115 10.17 -23.19 9.61
N GLU A 116 9.67 -22.08 10.15
CA GLU A 116 8.23 -21.89 10.35
C GLU A 116 7.52 -21.57 9.04
N THR A 117 6.49 -22.34 8.72
CA THR A 117 5.60 -22.02 7.59
C THR A 117 4.67 -20.90 8.01
N LEU A 118 4.69 -19.80 7.25
CA LEU A 118 3.76 -18.69 7.49
C LEU A 118 2.33 -19.11 7.14
N THR A 119 1.43 -18.96 8.12
CA THR A 119 0.00 -19.28 7.94
C THR A 119 -0.86 -18.04 8.08
N ALA A 120 -2.04 -18.07 7.47
CA ALA A 120 -2.98 -16.95 7.52
C ALA A 120 -3.54 -16.68 8.93
N SER A 121 -3.50 -17.66 9.81
CA SER A 121 -4.03 -17.60 11.20
C SER A 121 -3.08 -16.94 12.21
N GLY A 122 -1.80 -16.74 11.86
CA GLY A 122 -0.80 -16.11 12.74
C GLY A 122 -0.79 -14.59 12.74
N ALA A 123 -1.71 -13.92 12.09
CA ALA A 123 -1.87 -12.48 12.16
C ALA A 123 -2.73 -12.11 13.38
N SER A 124 -2.18 -12.27 14.61
CA SER A 124 -2.61 -11.46 15.73
C SER A 124 -2.53 -10.00 15.31
N SER A 125 -3.53 -9.22 15.66
CA SER A 125 -3.64 -7.78 15.52
C SER A 125 -2.51 -7.07 16.29
N SER A 126 -1.26 -7.23 15.84
CA SER A 126 -0.18 -6.33 16.25
C SER A 126 -0.34 -5.06 15.43
N GLU A 127 -0.68 -4.01 16.11
CA GLU A 127 -0.68 -2.63 15.61
C GLU A 127 0.50 -2.42 14.65
N PHE A 128 0.17 -2.03 13.43
CA PHE A 128 1.15 -1.61 12.45
C PHE A 128 1.79 -0.32 12.98
N LYS A 129 2.86 -0.46 13.77
CA LYS A 129 3.67 0.70 14.20
C LYS A 129 4.32 1.31 12.97
N VAL A 130 3.71 2.36 12.46
CA VAL A 130 4.27 3.28 11.49
C VAL A 130 5.47 3.96 12.18
N GLY A 131 6.69 3.55 11.86
CA GLY A 131 7.86 4.18 12.48
C GLY A 131 9.21 3.47 12.31
N GLN A 132 9.38 2.57 11.35
CA GLN A 132 10.72 2.12 10.99
C GLN A 132 11.12 2.70 9.63
N THR A 133 11.95 3.74 9.68
CA THR A 133 12.74 4.20 8.54
C THR A 133 13.73 3.10 8.17
N PHE A 134 13.52 2.44 7.04
CA PHE A 134 14.53 1.58 6.45
C PHE A 134 15.64 2.47 5.88
N SER A 135 16.76 2.56 6.57
CA SER A 135 17.99 3.10 5.99
C SER A 135 18.55 2.09 4.98
N PHE A 136 18.42 2.43 3.72
CA PHE A 136 18.99 1.67 2.62
C PHE A 136 20.50 2.02 2.55
N THR A 137 21.37 1.14 3.00
CA THR A 137 22.80 1.21 2.69
C THR A 137 23.00 0.57 1.31
N PRO A 138 23.49 1.32 0.30
CA PRO A 138 23.79 0.73 -1.00
C PRO A 138 24.91 -0.31 -0.89
N PRO A 139 24.87 -1.40 -1.69
CA PRO A 139 25.94 -2.38 -1.71
C PRO A 139 27.25 -1.75 -2.18
N LEU A 140 28.35 -2.13 -1.53
CA LEU A 140 29.70 -1.75 -1.87
C LEU A 140 29.97 -2.04 -3.36
N GLN A 141 30.47 -1.02 -4.06
CA GLN A 141 31.00 -1.17 -5.41
C GLN A 141 32.24 -2.06 -5.34
N PHE A 142 32.24 -3.13 -6.08
CA PHE A 142 33.45 -3.91 -6.36
C PHE A 142 34.20 -3.21 -7.49
N GLU A 143 35.46 -2.84 -7.24
CA GLU A 143 36.45 -2.54 -8.27
C GLU A 143 36.85 -3.80 -9.02
#